data_ddfbc8660c8f171e9b819df0c41db985
#
_entry.id   ddfbc8660c8f171e9b819df0c41db985
#
_cell.length_a   1.000
_cell.length_b   1.000
_cell.length_c   1.000
_cell.angle_alpha   90.00
_cell.angle_beta   90.00
_cell.angle_gamma   90.00
#
_symmetry.space_group_name_H-M   'P 1'
#
loop_
_entity.id
_entity.type
_entity.pdbx_description
1 polymer ?
#
loop_
_entity_poly.entity_id
_entity_poly.type
_entity_poly.pdbx_seq_one_letter_code
_entity_poly.pdbx_strand_id
1 'polypeptide(L)'
;TANKKAEEASPNKEADSKESNTDKTDKEKPAEKYAKKDEAKAEADKPATEAGKERAATVNEKLAKKKIVSIDAGRKYFSPEQLKEIIDKAKHYGYTDLHLLVGNDGLRFMLDDMSITANGKTYASDDVKRAIEKGTNDYYNDPNGNHLTESQMTDLINYAKDKGIGLIPTVNSPGHMDAILNAMKELGIQNPNFSYFGKESARTVDLDNEQAVAFTKALIDKYAAYFAKKTEIFNIGLDEYANDATNAKGWSVLQADKYYPNEGYPVKGYEKFIAYANDLARIVKSHGLKPMAFNDGIYYNSDTSFGTFDKDIIVSMWTGGWGGYDVASSKLLVEKGHQILNTNDAWYYVLGRNADGQGWY
;
A
#
# COMPACT_ATOMS: atom_id res chain seq x y z
N THR A 1 -19.33 -38.97 42.46
CA THR A 1 -19.46 -40.41 42.25
C THR A 1 -19.71 -40.65 40.76
N ALA A 2 -18.66 -41.00 40.07
CA ALA A 2 -18.28 -42.29 39.48
C ALA A 2 -19.03 -42.59 38.16
N ASN A 3 -18.32 -42.52 37.07
CA ASN A 3 -17.52 -43.57 36.41
C ASN A 3 -18.25 -44.49 35.41
N LYS A 4 -17.66 -44.57 34.25
CA LYS A 4 -17.32 -45.69 33.33
C LYS A 4 -17.86 -45.50 31.92
N LYS A 5 -16.97 -45.39 30.88
CA LYS A 5 -16.24 -46.41 30.09
C LYS A 5 -17.18 -47.30 29.25
N ALA A 6 -17.01 -47.41 27.98
CA ALA A 6 -16.10 -48.05 27.08
C ALA A 6 -16.81 -48.19 25.71
N GLU A 7 -16.14 -47.99 24.62
CA GLU A 7 -15.47 -48.95 23.70
C GLU A 7 -16.30 -49.52 22.54
N GLU A 8 -15.75 -49.33 21.34
CA GLU A 8 -15.61 -50.24 20.17
C GLU A 8 -16.86 -50.55 19.31
N ALA A 9 -16.85 -50.47 18.01
CA ALA A 9 -16.04 -51.08 16.96
C ALA A 9 -16.60 -50.73 15.56
N SER A 10 -15.69 -50.61 14.60
CA SER A 10 -15.99 -50.74 13.17
C SER A 10 -16.34 -52.16 12.77
N PRO A 11 -16.99 -52.44 11.62
CA PRO A 11 -16.20 -52.84 10.47
C PRO A 11 -16.71 -52.41 9.06
N ASN A 12 -15.75 -52.43 8.15
CA ASN A 12 -15.79 -52.49 6.68
C ASN A 12 -16.95 -53.21 6.02
N LYS A 13 -17.37 -52.72 4.84
CA LYS A 13 -17.51 -53.59 3.63
C LYS A 13 -17.47 -52.75 2.34
N GLU A 14 -16.62 -53.23 1.43
CA GLU A 14 -16.47 -52.93 0.01
C GLU A 14 -17.72 -53.23 -0.81
N ALA A 15 -17.86 -52.55 -1.95
CA ALA A 15 -18.10 -53.03 -3.30
C ALA A 15 -18.54 -51.88 -4.22
N ASP A 16 -17.75 -51.50 -5.14
CA ASP A 16 -17.55 -51.92 -6.55
C ASP A 16 -18.35 -51.12 -7.58
N SER A 17 -17.57 -50.44 -8.42
CA SER A 17 -17.69 -50.16 -9.86
C SER A 17 -18.92 -49.43 -10.47
N LYS A 18 -18.69 -48.31 -11.11
CA LYS A 18 -18.72 -48.17 -12.59
C LYS A 18 -18.22 -46.82 -13.06
N GLU A 19 -17.32 -46.89 -14.02
CA GLU A 19 -16.81 -45.83 -14.87
C GLU A 19 -17.90 -45.07 -15.64
N SER A 20 -17.73 -43.77 -15.81
CA SER A 20 -17.95 -43.12 -17.11
C SER A 20 -17.12 -41.86 -17.23
N ASN A 21 -16.49 -41.80 -18.34
CA ASN A 21 -15.44 -40.99 -18.88
C ASN A 21 -15.87 -39.55 -19.21
N THR A 22 -14.85 -38.68 -19.26
CA THR A 22 -14.70 -37.42 -19.96
C THR A 22 -14.93 -36.13 -19.16
N ASP A 23 -13.84 -35.55 -18.67
CA ASP A 23 -13.40 -34.23 -19.23
C ASP A 23 -11.93 -33.98 -18.86
N LYS A 24 -11.10 -33.80 -19.87
CA LYS A 24 -9.69 -33.43 -19.72
C LYS A 24 -9.62 -31.93 -19.62
N THR A 25 -9.55 -31.40 -18.41
CA THR A 25 -8.99 -30.08 -18.18
C THR A 25 -7.58 -30.26 -17.64
N ASP A 26 -6.61 -29.73 -18.40
CA ASP A 26 -5.20 -29.74 -18.06
C ASP A 26 -4.99 -29.10 -16.67
N LYS A 27 -4.81 -29.97 -15.68
CA LYS A 27 -4.29 -29.57 -14.37
C LYS A 27 -2.77 -29.53 -14.49
N GLU A 28 -2.19 -28.35 -14.64
CA GLU A 28 -0.74 -28.20 -14.42
C GLU A 28 -0.37 -28.85 -13.08
N LYS A 29 0.58 -29.76 -13.13
CA LYS A 29 1.05 -30.48 -11.93
C LYS A 29 1.73 -29.50 -10.98
N PRO A 30 1.58 -29.65 -9.66
CA PRO A 30 2.26 -28.80 -8.68
C PRO A 30 3.77 -28.64 -8.91
N ALA A 31 4.43 -29.67 -9.41
CA ALA A 31 5.85 -29.64 -9.73
C ALA A 31 6.25 -28.60 -10.79
N GLU A 32 5.39 -28.31 -11.78
CA GLU A 32 5.70 -27.31 -12.81
C GLU A 32 5.60 -25.87 -12.28
N LYS A 33 4.73 -25.62 -11.30
CA LYS A 33 4.63 -24.29 -10.67
C LYS A 33 5.86 -23.97 -9.80
N TYR A 34 6.39 -24.98 -9.11
CA TYR A 34 7.63 -24.81 -8.33
C TYR A 34 8.83 -24.61 -9.24
N ALA A 35 8.90 -25.33 -10.36
CA ALA A 35 9.95 -25.15 -11.35
C ALA A 35 9.93 -23.73 -11.95
N LYS A 36 8.74 -23.20 -12.31
CA LYS A 36 8.60 -21.83 -12.80
C LYS A 36 8.98 -20.79 -11.74
N LYS A 37 8.72 -21.07 -10.45
CA LYS A 37 9.14 -20.19 -9.35
C LYS A 37 10.65 -20.18 -9.14
N ASP A 38 11.28 -21.34 -9.25
CA ASP A 38 12.74 -21.48 -9.15
C ASP A 38 13.44 -20.85 -10.36
N GLU A 39 12.86 -20.94 -11.55
CA GLU A 39 13.35 -20.25 -12.75
C GLU A 39 13.21 -18.72 -12.60
N ALA A 40 12.09 -18.21 -12.09
CA ALA A 40 11.88 -16.79 -11.86
C ALA A 40 12.85 -16.24 -10.80
N LYS A 41 13.12 -17.02 -9.74
CA LYS A 41 14.11 -16.67 -8.73
C LYS A 41 15.53 -16.70 -9.29
N ALA A 42 15.87 -17.72 -10.09
CA ALA A 42 17.15 -17.80 -10.78
C ALA A 42 17.33 -16.66 -11.81
N GLU A 43 16.25 -16.18 -12.42
CA GLU A 43 16.30 -15.02 -13.31
C GLU A 43 16.49 -13.71 -12.54
N ALA A 44 15.90 -13.59 -11.33
CA ALA A 44 16.11 -12.46 -10.44
C ALA A 44 17.57 -12.35 -9.95
N ASP A 45 18.28 -13.47 -9.84
CA ASP A 45 19.69 -13.53 -9.40
C ASP A 45 20.69 -13.34 -10.53
N LYS A 46 20.25 -13.21 -11.80
CA LYS A 46 21.16 -12.93 -12.92
C LYS A 46 21.82 -11.56 -12.79
N PRO A 47 23.06 -11.39 -13.29
CA PRO A 47 23.70 -10.08 -13.34
C PRO A 47 22.84 -9.06 -14.08
N ALA A 48 22.88 -7.80 -13.61
CA ALA A 48 22.16 -6.71 -14.24
C ALA A 48 22.44 -6.66 -15.74
N THR A 49 21.39 -6.55 -16.54
CA THR A 49 21.53 -6.35 -17.99
C THR A 49 22.22 -5.02 -18.27
N GLU A 50 22.90 -4.89 -19.41
CA GLU A 50 23.52 -3.61 -19.78
C GLU A 50 22.50 -2.47 -19.81
N ALA A 51 21.28 -2.73 -20.31
CA ALA A 51 20.18 -1.76 -20.27
C ALA A 51 19.76 -1.38 -18.83
N GLY A 52 19.76 -2.35 -17.92
CA GLY A 52 19.49 -2.11 -16.50
C GLY A 52 20.62 -1.29 -15.85
N LYS A 53 21.87 -1.57 -16.20
CA LYS A 53 23.03 -0.81 -15.71
C LYS A 53 23.05 0.62 -16.27
N GLU A 54 22.78 0.81 -17.57
CA GLU A 54 22.67 2.12 -18.19
C GLU A 54 21.54 2.93 -17.56
N ARG A 55 20.39 2.32 -17.32
CA ARG A 55 19.27 2.98 -16.66
C ARG A 55 19.59 3.35 -15.21
N ALA A 56 20.30 2.50 -14.48
CA ALA A 56 20.78 2.82 -13.13
C ALA A 56 21.81 3.95 -13.17
N ALA A 57 22.67 4.01 -14.18
CA ALA A 57 23.65 5.08 -14.39
C ALA A 57 22.98 6.42 -14.77
N THR A 58 21.83 6.38 -15.43
CA THR A 58 21.00 7.57 -15.73
C THR A 58 20.05 7.91 -14.59
N VAL A 59 20.33 7.48 -13.36
CA VAL A 59 19.62 7.94 -12.17
C VAL A 59 19.48 9.44 -12.27
N ASN A 60 18.24 9.92 -12.28
CA ASN A 60 17.94 11.34 -12.37
C ASN A 60 18.80 12.08 -11.35
N GLU A 61 19.71 12.95 -11.84
CA GLU A 61 20.65 13.68 -10.99
C GLU A 61 19.96 14.46 -9.88
N LYS A 62 18.73 14.93 -10.14
CA LYS A 62 17.91 15.57 -9.11
C LYS A 62 17.51 14.58 -8.01
N LEU A 63 17.11 13.36 -8.38
CA LEU A 63 16.73 12.33 -7.40
C LEU A 63 17.93 11.92 -6.55
N ALA A 64 19.09 11.74 -7.15
CA ALA A 64 20.34 11.40 -6.46
C ALA A 64 20.80 12.46 -5.44
N LYS A 65 20.40 13.71 -5.64
CA LYS A 65 20.74 14.83 -4.74
C LYS A 65 19.72 15.05 -3.63
N LYS A 66 18.59 14.33 -3.64
CA LYS A 66 17.55 14.50 -2.64
C LYS A 66 18.01 14.00 -1.28
N LYS A 67 17.77 14.81 -0.27
CA LYS A 67 17.90 14.49 1.15
C LYS A 67 16.54 14.73 1.77
N ILE A 68 15.85 13.65 2.09
CA ILE A 68 14.43 13.68 2.44
C ILE A 68 14.26 13.44 3.94
N VAL A 69 13.50 14.31 4.61
CA VAL A 69 12.96 14.03 5.94
C VAL A 69 11.51 13.59 5.80
N SER A 70 11.14 12.50 6.47
CA SER A 70 9.77 11.95 6.43
C SER A 70 9.06 12.20 7.75
N ILE A 71 7.81 12.65 7.66
CA ILE A 71 6.91 12.86 8.80
C ILE A 71 5.61 12.14 8.54
N ASP A 72 5.22 11.26 9.45
CA ASP A 72 3.93 10.61 9.43
C ASP A 72 2.87 11.50 10.07
N ALA A 73 2.22 12.30 9.24
CA ALA A 73 1.13 13.18 9.63
C ALA A 73 -0.26 12.59 9.35
N GLY A 74 -0.32 11.30 9.05
CA GLY A 74 -1.58 10.53 8.96
C GLY A 74 -1.93 9.91 10.31
N ARG A 75 -0.96 9.25 10.96
CA ARG A 75 -1.15 8.64 12.27
C ARG A 75 -1.33 9.66 13.38
N LYS A 76 -0.77 10.83 13.23
CA LYS A 76 -0.85 11.91 14.19
C LYS A 76 -1.08 13.24 13.50
N TYR A 77 -1.85 14.14 14.12
CA TYR A 77 -2.04 15.49 13.63
C TYR A 77 -0.80 16.35 13.92
N PHE A 78 -0.39 17.11 12.93
CA PHE A 78 0.61 18.17 13.03
C PHE A 78 -0.02 19.49 12.58
N SER A 79 0.09 20.53 13.40
CA SER A 79 -0.39 21.85 13.01
C SER A 79 0.46 22.47 11.90
N PRO A 80 -0.08 23.44 11.14
CA PRO A 80 0.70 24.19 10.15
C PRO A 80 1.99 24.78 10.75
N GLU A 81 1.94 25.29 11.98
CA GLU A 81 3.08 25.87 12.69
C GLU A 81 4.16 24.84 12.97
N GLN A 82 3.77 23.67 13.49
CA GLN A 82 4.69 22.56 13.72
C GLN A 82 5.37 22.09 12.42
N LEU A 83 4.60 22.00 11.32
CA LEU A 83 5.15 21.61 10.02
C LEU A 83 6.09 22.67 9.46
N LYS A 84 5.81 23.95 9.66
CA LYS A 84 6.74 25.05 9.29
C LYS A 84 8.03 24.99 10.08
N GLU A 85 7.98 24.70 11.39
CA GLU A 85 9.19 24.47 12.20
C GLU A 85 10.02 23.30 11.67
N ILE A 86 9.37 22.20 11.25
CA ILE A 86 10.05 21.05 10.65
C ILE A 86 10.71 21.44 9.34
N ILE A 87 10.05 22.23 8.51
CA ILE A 87 10.61 22.76 7.25
C ILE A 87 11.83 23.65 7.52
N ASP A 88 11.77 24.54 8.52
CA ASP A 88 12.91 25.38 8.90
C ASP A 88 14.10 24.56 9.38
N LYS A 89 13.85 23.52 10.19
CA LYS A 89 14.89 22.58 10.64
C LYS A 89 15.45 21.79 9.47
N ALA A 90 14.58 21.29 8.59
CA ALA A 90 15.01 20.57 7.38
C ALA A 90 15.92 21.45 6.52
N LYS A 91 15.56 22.71 6.29
CA LYS A 91 16.41 23.67 5.60
C LYS A 91 17.74 23.91 6.31
N HIS A 92 17.70 24.11 7.62
CA HIS A 92 18.91 24.34 8.44
C HIS A 92 19.91 23.18 8.33
N TYR A 93 19.41 21.94 8.33
CA TYR A 93 20.26 20.75 8.23
C TYR A 93 20.54 20.28 6.80
N GLY A 94 20.18 21.07 5.79
CA GLY A 94 20.51 20.81 4.39
C GLY A 94 19.69 19.71 3.73
N TYR A 95 18.48 19.43 4.24
CA TYR A 95 17.50 18.61 3.54
C TYR A 95 16.95 19.35 2.33
N THR A 96 16.48 18.62 1.35
CA THR A 96 15.93 19.16 0.10
C THR A 96 14.42 19.00 0.01
N ASP A 97 13.86 18.01 0.71
CA ASP A 97 12.44 17.67 0.61
C ASP A 97 11.88 17.24 1.97
N LEU A 98 10.61 17.55 2.19
CA LEU A 98 9.77 17.01 3.24
C LEU A 98 8.82 15.97 2.62
N HIS A 99 8.96 14.71 2.99
CA HIS A 99 8.00 13.65 2.70
C HIS A 99 6.93 13.66 3.79
N LEU A 100 5.72 14.05 3.42
CA LEU A 100 4.61 14.25 4.35
C LEU A 100 3.50 13.23 4.08
N LEU A 101 3.38 12.25 4.97
CA LEU A 101 2.31 11.25 4.90
C LEU A 101 1.04 11.85 5.50
N VAL A 102 0.12 12.33 4.67
CA VAL A 102 -1.16 12.89 5.12
C VAL A 102 -2.28 11.87 5.15
N GLY A 103 -2.16 10.82 4.33
CA GLY A 103 -3.03 9.64 4.33
C GLY A 103 -2.21 8.40 4.65
N ASN A 104 -2.18 7.99 5.92
CA ASN A 104 -1.50 6.80 6.44
C ASN A 104 -2.19 6.41 7.74
N ASP A 105 -2.99 5.36 7.73
CA ASP A 105 -4.00 5.00 8.71
C ASP A 105 -5.07 6.11 8.85
N GLY A 106 -4.77 7.25 9.42
CA GLY A 106 -5.62 8.44 9.35
C GLY A 106 -5.51 9.17 8.02
N LEU A 107 -6.49 9.97 7.68
CA LEU A 107 -6.44 10.91 6.55
C LEU A 107 -6.60 12.33 7.09
N ARG A 108 -5.48 13.05 7.20
CA ARG A 108 -5.39 14.33 7.93
C ARG A 108 -5.12 15.53 7.03
N PHE A 109 -5.64 15.44 5.83
CA PHE A 109 -5.70 16.56 4.89
C PHE A 109 -6.99 16.46 4.08
N MET A 110 -7.77 17.53 4.03
CA MET A 110 -8.98 17.59 3.22
C MET A 110 -8.97 18.78 2.28
N LEU A 111 -9.46 18.52 1.07
CA LEU A 111 -9.72 19.54 0.04
C LEU A 111 -11.03 20.29 0.35
N ASP A 112 -11.18 21.48 -0.22
CA ASP A 112 -12.42 22.24 -0.11
C ASP A 112 -13.57 21.50 -0.76
N ASP A 113 -13.34 20.85 -1.90
CA ASP A 113 -14.29 19.93 -2.51
C ASP A 113 -13.79 18.48 -2.38
N MET A 114 -14.47 17.70 -1.54
CA MET A 114 -14.23 16.28 -1.35
C MET A 114 -15.25 15.38 -2.04
N SER A 115 -16.05 15.92 -2.97
CA SER A 115 -16.99 15.08 -3.73
C SER A 115 -16.27 13.99 -4.51
N ILE A 116 -16.81 12.77 -4.49
CA ILE A 116 -16.24 11.60 -5.16
C ILE A 116 -17.30 11.00 -6.08
N THR A 117 -16.92 10.74 -7.33
CA THR A 117 -17.73 9.93 -8.24
C THR A 117 -16.98 8.65 -8.57
N ALA A 118 -17.59 7.51 -8.25
CA ALA A 118 -17.00 6.19 -8.42
C ALA A 118 -18.07 5.18 -8.84
N ASN A 119 -17.82 4.42 -9.90
CA ASN A 119 -18.77 3.46 -10.49
C ASN A 119 -20.19 4.03 -10.67
N GLY A 120 -20.29 5.23 -11.22
CA GLY A 120 -21.58 5.88 -11.50
C GLY A 120 -22.32 6.41 -10.27
N LYS A 121 -21.77 6.28 -9.07
CA LYS A 121 -22.31 6.84 -7.84
C LYS A 121 -21.51 8.06 -7.42
N THR A 122 -22.21 9.15 -7.12
CA THR A 122 -21.62 10.39 -6.59
C THR A 122 -21.89 10.51 -5.10
N TYR A 123 -20.82 10.77 -4.35
CA TYR A 123 -20.85 11.08 -2.93
C TYR A 123 -20.60 12.58 -2.77
N ALA A 124 -21.52 13.28 -2.10
CA ALA A 124 -21.42 14.72 -1.94
C ALA A 124 -20.23 15.12 -1.05
N SER A 125 -19.64 16.28 -1.34
CA SER A 125 -18.43 16.77 -0.63
C SER A 125 -18.60 16.78 0.88
N ASP A 126 -19.71 17.33 1.38
CA ASP A 126 -19.94 17.46 2.83
C ASP A 126 -20.12 16.09 3.51
N ASP A 127 -20.72 15.12 2.80
CA ASP A 127 -20.86 13.75 3.31
C ASP A 127 -19.50 13.07 3.39
N VAL A 128 -18.66 13.21 2.35
CA VAL A 128 -17.30 12.66 2.32
C VAL A 128 -16.44 13.30 3.40
N LYS A 129 -16.49 14.61 3.58
CA LYS A 129 -15.74 15.32 4.64
C LYS A 129 -16.10 14.80 6.02
N ARG A 130 -17.41 14.72 6.34
CA ARG A 130 -17.87 14.20 7.63
C ARG A 130 -17.46 12.75 7.85
N ALA A 131 -17.58 11.92 6.81
CA ALA A 131 -17.21 10.52 6.89
C ALA A 131 -15.70 10.33 7.14
N ILE A 132 -14.85 11.09 6.45
CA ILE A 132 -13.39 11.04 6.63
C ILE A 132 -12.99 11.60 8.00
N GLU A 133 -13.57 12.71 8.44
CA GLU A 133 -13.30 13.28 9.76
C GLU A 133 -13.66 12.28 10.87
N LYS A 134 -14.85 11.66 10.77
CA LYS A 134 -15.25 10.60 11.69
C LYS A 134 -14.31 9.40 11.61
N GLY A 135 -14.00 8.92 10.42
CA GLY A 135 -13.12 7.77 10.22
C GLY A 135 -11.71 8.00 10.77
N THR A 136 -11.20 9.22 10.65
CA THR A 136 -9.92 9.62 11.25
C THR A 136 -9.98 9.66 12.77
N ASN A 137 -11.09 10.17 13.35
CA ASN A 137 -11.30 10.15 14.80
C ASN A 137 -11.51 8.73 15.34
N ASP A 138 -12.18 7.86 14.59
CA ASP A 138 -12.34 6.45 14.97
C ASP A 138 -10.98 5.71 14.99
N TYR A 139 -10.07 6.08 14.10
CA TYR A 139 -8.68 5.60 14.13
C TYR A 139 -7.91 6.17 15.33
N TYR A 140 -7.82 7.47 15.42
CA TYR A 140 -7.21 8.18 16.54
C TYR A 140 -7.76 9.61 16.66
N ASN A 141 -8.55 9.85 17.69
CA ASN A 141 -9.06 11.17 18.01
C ASN A 141 -7.96 12.01 18.66
N ASP A 142 -7.13 12.63 17.82
CA ASP A 142 -5.99 13.42 18.27
C ASP A 142 -6.48 14.72 18.94
N PRO A 143 -6.08 14.99 20.19
CA PRO A 143 -6.51 16.18 20.92
C PRO A 143 -5.99 17.50 20.30
N ASN A 144 -5.00 17.42 19.41
CA ASN A 144 -4.39 18.61 18.80
C ASN A 144 -5.07 19.02 17.47
N GLY A 145 -5.88 18.16 16.89
CA GLY A 145 -6.61 18.45 15.65
C GLY A 145 -6.90 17.20 14.84
N ASN A 146 -7.79 17.35 13.85
CA ASN A 146 -8.16 16.24 12.97
C ASN A 146 -7.39 16.26 11.64
N HIS A 147 -7.42 17.38 10.91
CA HIS A 147 -6.84 17.49 9.58
C HIS A 147 -6.40 18.91 9.23
N LEU A 148 -5.53 19.02 8.22
CA LEU A 148 -5.20 20.27 7.56
C LEU A 148 -6.28 20.60 6.52
N THR A 149 -6.61 21.88 6.38
CA THR A 149 -7.45 22.38 5.29
C THR A 149 -6.64 22.57 4.00
N GLU A 150 -7.33 22.70 2.88
CA GLU A 150 -6.71 22.98 1.59
C GLU A 150 -5.88 24.27 1.62
N SER A 151 -6.42 25.32 2.22
CA SER A 151 -5.72 26.59 2.38
C SER A 151 -4.43 26.43 3.22
N GLN A 152 -4.50 25.74 4.34
CA GLN A 152 -3.33 25.47 5.18
C GLN A 152 -2.25 24.67 4.45
N MET A 153 -2.64 23.67 3.66
CA MET A 153 -1.69 22.90 2.86
C MET A 153 -1.07 23.75 1.74
N THR A 154 -1.85 24.57 1.08
CA THR A 154 -1.35 25.49 0.04
C THR A 154 -0.32 26.46 0.61
N ASP A 155 -0.61 27.04 1.76
CA ASP A 155 0.32 27.94 2.47
C ASP A 155 1.59 27.21 2.89
N LEU A 156 1.46 25.95 3.36
CA LEU A 156 2.62 25.14 3.73
C LEU A 156 3.53 24.82 2.54
N ILE A 157 2.93 24.46 1.39
CA ILE A 157 3.68 24.19 0.16
C ILE A 157 4.43 25.45 -0.29
N ASN A 158 3.78 26.61 -0.28
CA ASN A 158 4.41 27.87 -0.64
C ASN A 158 5.54 28.23 0.33
N TYR A 159 5.31 28.07 1.63
CA TYR A 159 6.34 28.27 2.66
C TYR A 159 7.56 27.37 2.44
N ALA A 160 7.34 26.08 2.19
CA ALA A 160 8.42 25.15 1.88
C ALA A 160 9.20 25.55 0.62
N LYS A 161 8.46 25.91 -0.45
CA LYS A 161 9.05 26.37 -1.71
C LYS A 161 9.94 27.60 -1.53
N ASP A 162 9.49 28.58 -0.75
CA ASP A 162 10.26 29.80 -0.45
C ASP A 162 11.57 29.50 0.32
N LYS A 163 11.59 28.40 1.08
CA LYS A 163 12.78 27.88 1.76
C LYS A 163 13.63 26.97 0.88
N GLY A 164 13.18 26.67 -0.35
CA GLY A 164 13.83 25.72 -1.26
C GLY A 164 13.67 24.27 -0.83
N ILE A 165 12.59 23.94 -0.09
CA ILE A 165 12.21 22.58 0.31
C ILE A 165 11.05 22.11 -0.56
N GLY A 166 11.22 20.99 -1.26
CA GLY A 166 10.14 20.30 -1.95
C GLY A 166 9.22 19.57 -0.98
N LEU A 167 7.98 19.30 -1.38
CA LEU A 167 7.06 18.50 -0.61
C LEU A 167 6.71 17.24 -1.40
N ILE A 168 6.75 16.07 -0.75
CA ILE A 168 6.32 14.78 -1.30
C ILE A 168 5.13 14.31 -0.46
N PRO A 169 3.89 14.44 -0.96
CA PRO A 169 2.73 13.96 -0.24
C PRO A 169 2.56 12.45 -0.39
N THR A 170 1.97 11.82 0.62
CA THR A 170 1.51 10.43 0.58
C THR A 170 0.03 10.36 0.92
N VAL A 171 -0.74 9.67 0.07
CA VAL A 171 -2.04 9.08 0.41
C VAL A 171 -1.94 7.59 0.13
N ASN A 172 -1.86 6.81 1.19
CA ASN A 172 -1.53 5.39 1.14
C ASN A 172 -2.74 4.52 0.79
N SER A 173 -2.50 3.50 0.00
CA SER A 173 -3.41 2.39 -0.31
C SER A 173 -2.61 1.24 -0.94
N PRO A 174 -3.09 0.01 -1.01
CA PRO A 174 -4.36 -0.52 -0.52
C PRO A 174 -4.36 -0.80 0.99
N GLY A 175 -3.20 -0.72 1.65
CA GLY A 175 -3.04 -0.76 3.10
C GLY A 175 -3.09 0.63 3.74
N HIS A 176 -2.98 0.69 5.07
CA HIS A 176 -2.96 1.95 5.84
C HIS A 176 -4.14 2.89 5.57
N MET A 177 -5.33 2.32 5.32
CA MET A 177 -6.55 3.04 4.93
C MET A 177 -7.61 3.08 6.02
N ASP A 178 -7.26 2.95 7.31
CA ASP A 178 -8.22 2.87 8.43
C ASP A 178 -9.31 3.94 8.34
N ALA A 179 -8.92 5.20 8.25
CA ALA A 179 -9.88 6.32 8.16
C ALA A 179 -10.72 6.28 6.88
N ILE A 180 -10.12 5.93 5.75
CA ILE A 180 -10.81 5.87 4.45
C ILE A 180 -11.80 4.72 4.43
N LEU A 181 -11.44 3.56 4.97
CA LEU A 181 -12.34 2.39 5.06
C LEU A 181 -13.51 2.66 6.00
N ASN A 182 -13.26 3.28 7.15
CA ASN A 182 -14.31 3.72 8.05
C ASN A 182 -15.26 4.72 7.36
N ALA A 183 -14.69 5.67 6.62
CA ALA A 183 -15.48 6.62 5.84
C ALA A 183 -16.32 5.94 4.75
N MET A 184 -15.78 4.94 4.05
CA MET A 184 -16.54 4.16 3.07
C MET A 184 -17.77 3.49 3.71
N LYS A 185 -17.62 2.89 4.89
CA LYS A 185 -18.74 2.29 5.63
C LYS A 185 -19.81 3.33 5.99
N GLU A 186 -19.42 4.51 6.47
CA GLU A 186 -20.33 5.63 6.74
C GLU A 186 -21.06 6.11 5.48
N LEU A 187 -20.42 6.07 4.33
CA LEU A 187 -21.00 6.42 3.03
C LEU A 187 -21.84 5.27 2.40
N GLY A 188 -21.99 4.15 3.10
CA GLY A 188 -22.81 3.02 2.67
C GLY A 188 -22.14 2.07 1.68
N ILE A 189 -20.80 2.13 1.53
CA ILE A 189 -20.05 1.11 0.79
C ILE A 189 -19.97 -0.14 1.66
N GLN A 190 -20.51 -1.24 1.15
CA GLN A 190 -20.60 -2.49 1.90
C GLN A 190 -19.27 -3.27 1.82
N ASN A 191 -18.84 -3.82 2.95
CA ASN A 191 -17.68 -4.71 3.07
C ASN A 191 -16.42 -4.20 2.35
N PRO A 192 -15.97 -2.96 2.59
CA PRO A 192 -14.83 -2.41 1.86
C PRO A 192 -13.48 -3.01 2.29
N ASN A 193 -13.44 -3.62 3.48
CA ASN A 193 -12.22 -4.15 4.07
C ASN A 193 -11.92 -5.57 3.59
N PHE A 194 -10.65 -5.84 3.32
CA PHE A 194 -10.18 -7.20 3.10
C PHE A 194 -10.39 -8.07 4.34
N SER A 195 -10.78 -9.32 4.14
CA SER A 195 -10.96 -10.30 5.20
C SER A 195 -10.20 -11.58 4.90
N TYR A 196 -9.56 -12.15 5.92
CA TYR A 196 -8.81 -13.39 5.84
C TYR A 196 -9.30 -14.37 6.90
N PHE A 197 -9.91 -15.48 6.47
CA PHE A 197 -10.54 -16.46 7.37
C PHE A 197 -11.47 -15.84 8.42
N GLY A 198 -12.29 -14.88 8.00
CA GLY A 198 -13.23 -14.18 8.87
C GLY A 198 -12.62 -13.08 9.74
N LYS A 199 -11.30 -12.87 9.69
CA LYS A 199 -10.63 -11.75 10.34
C LYS A 199 -10.54 -10.57 9.38
N GLU A 200 -11.34 -9.56 9.63
CA GLU A 200 -11.32 -8.31 8.84
C GLU A 200 -10.04 -7.51 9.14
N SER A 201 -9.39 -7.02 8.09
CA SER A 201 -8.31 -6.04 8.23
C SER A 201 -8.91 -4.66 8.52
N ALA A 202 -8.42 -3.99 9.56
CA ALA A 202 -8.86 -2.63 9.86
C ALA A 202 -8.34 -1.61 8.84
N ARG A 203 -7.29 -1.95 8.08
CA ARG A 203 -6.51 -0.98 7.28
C ARG A 203 -6.36 -1.29 5.81
N THR A 204 -6.86 -2.45 5.33
CA THR A 204 -6.63 -2.85 3.94
C THR A 204 -7.93 -2.99 3.17
N VAL A 205 -8.04 -2.31 2.02
CA VAL A 205 -9.19 -2.42 1.14
C VAL A 205 -9.22 -3.79 0.46
N ASP A 206 -10.41 -4.33 0.32
CA ASP A 206 -10.62 -5.53 -0.49
C ASP A 206 -10.51 -5.17 -1.98
N LEU A 207 -9.46 -5.68 -2.63
CA LEU A 207 -9.22 -5.44 -4.07
C LEU A 207 -10.29 -6.10 -4.97
N ASP A 208 -11.14 -6.96 -4.42
CA ASP A 208 -12.29 -7.53 -5.13
C ASP A 208 -13.56 -6.70 -4.98
N ASN A 209 -13.57 -5.74 -4.08
CA ASN A 209 -14.68 -4.82 -3.92
C ASN A 209 -14.56 -3.66 -4.93
N GLU A 210 -15.24 -3.80 -6.06
CA GLU A 210 -15.16 -2.82 -7.18
C GLU A 210 -15.53 -1.41 -6.75
N GLN A 211 -16.53 -1.24 -5.87
CA GLN A 211 -16.96 0.07 -5.39
C GLN A 211 -15.92 0.71 -4.48
N ALA A 212 -15.34 -0.05 -3.57
CA ALA A 212 -14.29 0.42 -2.66
C ALA A 212 -13.01 0.78 -3.42
N VAL A 213 -12.62 -0.05 -4.39
CA VAL A 213 -11.46 0.21 -5.26
C VAL A 213 -11.69 1.45 -6.12
N ALA A 214 -12.87 1.59 -6.73
CA ALA A 214 -13.21 2.76 -7.54
C ALA A 214 -13.23 4.05 -6.70
N PHE A 215 -13.79 4.00 -5.49
CA PHE A 215 -13.76 5.12 -4.54
C PHE A 215 -12.33 5.52 -4.18
N THR A 216 -11.47 4.54 -3.86
CA THR A 216 -10.07 4.78 -3.52
C THR A 216 -9.31 5.44 -4.67
N LYS A 217 -9.47 4.91 -5.90
CA LYS A 217 -8.82 5.48 -7.09
C LYS A 217 -9.29 6.91 -7.36
N ALA A 218 -10.59 7.18 -7.23
CA ALA A 218 -11.15 8.52 -7.41
C ALA A 218 -10.66 9.50 -6.33
N LEU A 219 -10.51 9.04 -5.09
CA LEU A 219 -9.94 9.84 -4.00
C LEU A 219 -8.48 10.21 -4.28
N ILE A 220 -7.66 9.24 -4.70
CA ILE A 220 -6.25 9.47 -5.04
C ILE A 220 -6.12 10.39 -6.26
N ASP A 221 -6.97 10.22 -7.28
CA ASP A 221 -7.02 11.09 -8.44
C ASP A 221 -7.27 12.55 -8.04
N LYS A 222 -8.22 12.78 -7.13
CA LYS A 222 -8.54 14.10 -6.60
C LYS A 222 -7.35 14.73 -5.85
N TYR A 223 -6.65 13.99 -5.01
CA TYR A 223 -5.45 14.48 -4.34
C TYR A 223 -4.30 14.73 -5.31
N ALA A 224 -4.06 13.83 -6.27
CA ALA A 224 -3.06 14.03 -7.31
C ALA A 224 -3.33 15.27 -8.15
N ALA A 225 -4.58 15.53 -8.50
CA ALA A 225 -4.99 16.76 -9.19
C ALA A 225 -4.68 18.03 -8.38
N TYR A 226 -4.92 18.01 -7.06
CA TYR A 226 -4.56 19.13 -6.20
C TYR A 226 -3.05 19.38 -6.13
N PHE A 227 -2.25 18.31 -6.00
CA PHE A 227 -0.79 18.43 -5.91
C PHE A 227 -0.11 18.69 -7.26
N ALA A 228 -0.82 18.52 -8.37
CA ALA A 228 -0.31 18.81 -9.71
C ALA A 228 0.26 20.24 -9.79
N LYS A 229 1.43 20.37 -10.38
CA LYS A 229 2.17 21.65 -10.51
C LYS A 229 2.61 22.30 -9.18
N LYS A 230 2.25 21.73 -8.04
CA LYS A 230 2.67 22.17 -6.70
C LYS A 230 3.82 21.35 -6.16
N THR A 231 3.85 20.07 -6.51
CA THR A 231 4.88 19.11 -6.11
C THR A 231 5.38 18.34 -7.33
N GLU A 232 6.45 17.56 -7.19
CA GLU A 232 7.03 16.79 -8.28
C GLU A 232 6.68 15.29 -8.17
N ILE A 233 6.67 14.77 -6.94
CA ILE A 233 6.48 13.36 -6.62
C ILE A 233 5.23 13.21 -5.76
N PHE A 234 4.46 12.14 -6.00
CA PHE A 234 3.33 11.73 -5.18
C PHE A 234 3.52 10.26 -4.77
N ASN A 235 3.52 9.99 -3.47
CA ASN A 235 3.65 8.63 -2.94
C ASN A 235 2.27 7.98 -2.82
N ILE A 236 2.08 6.86 -3.52
CA ILE A 236 0.85 6.07 -3.53
C ILE A 236 0.82 4.98 -2.43
N GLY A 237 1.90 4.84 -1.66
CA GLY A 237 2.01 3.87 -0.57
C GLY A 237 2.42 2.48 -1.03
N LEU A 238 1.49 1.54 -1.09
CA LEU A 238 1.65 0.14 -1.51
C LEU A 238 2.38 -0.76 -0.52
N ASP A 239 2.46 -0.39 0.75
CA ASP A 239 3.11 -1.19 1.79
C ASP A 239 2.11 -1.97 2.67
N GLU A 240 2.62 -3.00 3.32
CA GLU A 240 2.00 -3.75 4.43
C GLU A 240 0.56 -4.25 4.18
N TYR A 241 0.34 -4.94 3.05
CA TYR A 241 -0.98 -5.48 2.71
C TYR A 241 -1.51 -6.43 3.79
N ALA A 242 -2.61 -6.05 4.44
CA ALA A 242 -3.36 -6.84 5.42
C ALA A 242 -2.49 -7.50 6.52
N ASN A 243 -1.40 -6.87 6.95
CA ASN A 243 -0.51 -7.41 7.96
C ASN A 243 -1.22 -7.69 9.28
N ASP A 244 -2.19 -6.88 9.65
CA ASP A 244 -3.03 -7.02 10.85
C ASP A 244 -3.94 -8.25 10.82
N ALA A 245 -4.49 -8.61 9.65
CA ALA A 245 -5.37 -9.75 9.49
C ALA A 245 -4.63 -11.06 9.23
N THR A 246 -3.43 -11.00 8.65
CA THR A 246 -2.68 -12.16 8.14
C THR A 246 -1.41 -12.48 8.92
N ASN A 247 -1.15 -11.82 10.06
CA ASN A 247 0.11 -11.90 10.80
C ASN A 247 1.33 -11.58 9.89
N ALA A 248 1.29 -10.46 9.21
CA ALA A 248 2.30 -9.99 8.25
C ALA A 248 2.54 -10.94 7.06
N LYS A 249 1.53 -11.70 6.63
CA LYS A 249 1.61 -12.61 5.48
C LYS A 249 0.75 -12.17 4.29
N GLY A 250 0.29 -10.92 4.27
CA GLY A 250 -0.66 -10.44 3.25
C GLY A 250 -0.15 -10.62 1.83
N TRP A 251 1.12 -10.30 1.57
CA TRP A 251 1.72 -10.50 0.24
C TRP A 251 1.77 -11.99 -0.16
N SER A 252 2.16 -12.87 0.77
CA SER A 252 2.17 -14.31 0.54
C SER A 252 0.77 -14.86 0.30
N VAL A 253 -0.24 -14.31 0.98
CA VAL A 253 -1.66 -14.67 0.75
C VAL A 253 -2.09 -14.28 -0.65
N LEU A 254 -1.75 -13.07 -1.12
CA LEU A 254 -2.05 -12.66 -2.49
C LEU A 254 -1.33 -13.54 -3.54
N GLN A 255 -0.09 -13.94 -3.29
CA GLN A 255 0.66 -14.85 -4.18
C GLN A 255 0.14 -16.28 -4.17
N ALA A 256 -0.56 -16.68 -3.11
CA ALA A 256 -1.11 -18.02 -2.93
C ALA A 256 -2.59 -18.13 -3.33
N ASP A 257 -3.07 -17.33 -4.25
CA ASP A 257 -4.47 -17.13 -4.64
C ASP A 257 -5.28 -18.42 -4.92
N LYS A 258 -4.61 -19.51 -5.24
CA LYS A 258 -5.23 -20.80 -5.56
C LYS A 258 -5.55 -21.66 -4.34
N TYR A 259 -5.16 -21.24 -3.14
CA TYR A 259 -5.31 -22.06 -1.94
C TYR A 259 -6.69 -22.00 -1.29
N TYR A 260 -7.51 -20.99 -1.60
CA TYR A 260 -8.74 -20.75 -0.87
C TYR A 260 -10.02 -20.68 -1.73
N PRO A 261 -10.08 -21.27 -2.95
CA PRO A 261 -11.25 -21.13 -3.82
C PRO A 261 -12.51 -21.76 -3.23
N ASN A 262 -12.36 -22.67 -2.24
CA ASN A 262 -13.47 -23.41 -1.64
C ASN A 262 -13.99 -22.79 -0.34
N GLU A 263 -13.37 -21.72 0.16
CA GLU A 263 -13.69 -21.13 1.46
C GLU A 263 -14.43 -19.80 1.36
N GLY A 264 -14.88 -19.42 0.16
CA GLY A 264 -15.64 -18.19 -0.08
C GLY A 264 -14.81 -16.91 0.01
N TYR A 265 -13.49 -17.02 0.06
CA TYR A 265 -12.59 -15.88 0.01
C TYR A 265 -12.10 -15.65 -1.42
N PRO A 266 -12.52 -14.57 -2.06
CA PRO A 266 -12.09 -14.25 -3.41
C PRO A 266 -10.68 -13.71 -3.43
N VAL A 267 -9.69 -14.55 -3.12
CA VAL A 267 -8.29 -14.16 -3.28
C VAL A 267 -7.96 -14.17 -4.76
N LYS A 268 -7.93 -13.01 -5.35
CA LYS A 268 -7.66 -12.82 -6.80
C LYS A 268 -6.21 -12.61 -7.11
N GLY A 269 -5.37 -12.78 -6.15
CA GLY A 269 -3.96 -12.87 -6.33
C GLY A 269 -3.22 -11.56 -6.51
N TYR A 270 -1.96 -11.75 -6.60
CA TYR A 270 -0.98 -10.68 -6.67
C TYR A 270 -1.03 -9.92 -8.01
N GLU A 271 -1.51 -10.56 -9.10
CA GLU A 271 -1.72 -9.91 -10.40
C GLU A 271 -2.70 -8.74 -10.30
N LYS A 272 -3.75 -8.89 -9.48
CA LYS A 272 -4.73 -7.83 -9.25
C LYS A 272 -4.12 -6.65 -8.50
N PHE A 273 -3.23 -6.94 -7.54
CA PHE A 273 -2.47 -5.90 -6.86
C PHE A 273 -1.54 -5.16 -7.83
N ILE A 274 -0.83 -5.86 -8.72
CA ILE A 274 0.01 -5.23 -9.75
C ILE A 274 -0.83 -4.32 -10.66
N ALA A 275 -1.98 -4.79 -11.11
CA ALA A 275 -2.90 -3.99 -11.93
C ALA A 275 -3.37 -2.74 -11.18
N TYR A 276 -3.73 -2.87 -9.90
CA TYR A 276 -4.11 -1.77 -9.02
C TYR A 276 -2.98 -0.74 -8.87
N ALA A 277 -1.77 -1.20 -8.57
CA ALA A 277 -0.59 -0.34 -8.44
C ALA A 277 -0.29 0.43 -9.74
N ASN A 278 -0.37 -0.25 -10.87
CA ASN A 278 -0.15 0.37 -12.18
C ASN A 278 -1.24 1.39 -12.54
N ASP A 279 -2.49 1.14 -12.15
CA ASP A 279 -3.57 2.11 -12.30
C ASP A 279 -3.33 3.39 -11.49
N LEU A 280 -2.90 3.24 -10.23
CA LEU A 280 -2.54 4.41 -9.40
C LEU A 280 -1.35 5.17 -10.00
N ALA A 281 -0.33 4.47 -10.47
CA ALA A 281 0.81 5.11 -11.14
C ALA A 281 0.36 5.88 -12.38
N ARG A 282 -0.54 5.32 -13.18
CA ARG A 282 -1.12 5.97 -14.36
C ARG A 282 -1.92 7.22 -13.98
N ILE A 283 -2.73 7.16 -12.93
CA ILE A 283 -3.49 8.29 -12.39
C ILE A 283 -2.52 9.43 -12.01
N VAL A 284 -1.53 9.13 -11.19
CA VAL A 284 -0.53 10.13 -10.75
C VAL A 284 0.21 10.76 -11.93
N LYS A 285 0.64 9.94 -12.90
CA LYS A 285 1.31 10.42 -14.12
C LYS A 285 0.42 11.29 -14.99
N SER A 286 -0.89 11.02 -15.03
CA SER A 286 -1.84 11.83 -15.82
C SER A 286 -1.93 13.29 -15.35
N HIS A 287 -1.58 13.55 -14.07
CA HIS A 287 -1.46 14.88 -13.49
C HIS A 287 -0.05 15.49 -13.59
N GLY A 288 0.86 14.82 -14.31
CA GLY A 288 2.25 15.30 -14.49
C GLY A 288 3.14 15.07 -13.28
N LEU A 289 2.71 14.25 -12.32
CA LEU A 289 3.47 13.86 -11.13
C LEU A 289 4.23 12.55 -11.38
N LYS A 290 5.31 12.34 -10.63
CA LYS A 290 6.06 11.08 -10.60
C LYS A 290 5.52 10.20 -9.47
N PRO A 291 5.08 8.96 -9.76
CA PRO A 291 4.63 8.05 -8.71
C PRO A 291 5.81 7.54 -7.90
N MET A 292 5.65 7.49 -6.59
CA MET A 292 6.54 6.82 -5.65
C MET A 292 5.74 5.78 -4.88
N ALA A 293 6.36 4.69 -4.45
CA ALA A 293 5.75 3.68 -3.60
C ALA A 293 6.79 3.07 -2.66
N PHE A 294 6.33 2.55 -1.53
CA PHE A 294 7.15 1.73 -0.63
C PHE A 294 7.45 0.36 -1.25
N ASN A 295 8.55 -0.25 -0.85
CA ASN A 295 9.15 -1.36 -1.59
C ASN A 295 8.55 -2.74 -1.32
N ASP A 296 8.00 -2.98 -0.16
CA ASP A 296 7.74 -4.35 0.30
C ASP A 296 6.73 -5.12 -0.57
N GLY A 297 5.73 -4.43 -1.14
CA GLY A 297 4.78 -5.05 -2.09
C GLY A 297 5.30 -5.17 -3.52
N ILE A 298 6.41 -4.54 -3.89
CA ILE A 298 6.89 -4.51 -5.27
C ILE A 298 7.82 -5.71 -5.53
N TYR A 299 7.37 -6.64 -6.37
CA TYR A 299 8.04 -7.92 -6.62
C TYR A 299 8.33 -8.70 -5.33
N TYR A 300 7.34 -8.77 -4.42
CA TYR A 300 7.47 -9.50 -3.16
C TYR A 300 8.03 -10.90 -3.38
N ASN A 301 8.91 -11.33 -2.47
CA ASN A 301 9.63 -12.60 -2.55
C ASN A 301 10.47 -12.73 -3.85
N SER A 302 10.88 -11.61 -4.44
CA SER A 302 11.60 -11.54 -5.73
C SER A 302 10.88 -12.27 -6.88
N ASP A 303 9.57 -12.50 -6.75
CA ASP A 303 8.78 -13.22 -7.74
C ASP A 303 8.29 -12.27 -8.83
N THR A 304 8.77 -12.47 -10.03
CA THR A 304 8.44 -11.68 -11.23
C THR A 304 7.43 -12.36 -12.15
N SER A 305 6.88 -13.51 -11.74
CA SER A 305 6.00 -14.33 -12.59
C SER A 305 4.55 -13.82 -12.63
N PHE A 306 4.16 -12.94 -11.70
CA PHE A 306 2.80 -12.43 -11.59
C PHE A 306 2.50 -11.24 -12.51
N GLY A 307 3.52 -10.60 -13.06
CA GLY A 307 3.35 -9.43 -13.92
C GLY A 307 4.44 -8.38 -13.70
N THR A 308 4.24 -7.21 -14.30
CA THR A 308 5.24 -6.14 -14.29
C THR A 308 4.64 -4.88 -13.68
N PHE A 309 5.33 -4.32 -12.69
CA PHE A 309 5.02 -3.00 -12.17
C PHE A 309 5.47 -1.90 -13.13
N ASP A 310 4.73 -0.80 -13.17
CA ASP A 310 5.11 0.39 -13.94
C ASP A 310 6.50 0.87 -13.48
N LYS A 311 7.46 0.82 -14.38
CA LYS A 311 8.87 1.16 -14.12
C LYS A 311 9.10 2.63 -13.71
N ASP A 312 8.12 3.50 -13.95
CA ASP A 312 8.19 4.90 -13.54
C ASP A 312 7.89 5.09 -12.05
N ILE A 313 7.43 4.05 -11.36
CA ILE A 313 7.30 4.07 -9.91
C ILE A 313 8.70 4.16 -9.29
N ILE A 314 8.96 5.26 -8.58
CA ILE A 314 10.14 5.42 -7.73
C ILE A 314 9.94 4.56 -6.49
N VAL A 315 10.86 3.64 -6.22
CA VAL A 315 10.73 2.71 -5.09
C VAL A 315 11.44 3.27 -3.87
N SER A 316 10.67 3.51 -2.82
CA SER A 316 11.15 3.90 -1.50
C SER A 316 11.49 2.64 -0.70
N MET A 317 12.78 2.36 -0.55
CA MET A 317 13.31 1.19 0.17
C MET A 317 13.28 1.45 1.67
N TRP A 318 12.12 1.26 2.30
CA TRP A 318 11.97 1.47 3.74
C TRP A 318 12.41 0.26 4.56
N THR A 319 12.38 -0.95 4.00
CA THR A 319 12.76 -2.19 4.70
C THR A 319 13.58 -3.12 3.82
N GLY A 320 14.51 -3.83 4.45
CA GLY A 320 15.22 -4.96 3.85
C GLY A 320 14.50 -6.31 4.04
N GLY A 321 13.30 -6.27 4.66
CA GLY A 321 12.57 -7.46 5.06
C GLY A 321 13.02 -8.01 6.41
N TRP A 322 12.33 -9.06 6.85
CA TRP A 322 12.65 -9.81 8.07
C TRP A 322 12.24 -11.27 7.90
N GLY A 323 12.47 -12.12 8.88
CA GLY A 323 12.15 -13.54 8.79
C GLY A 323 10.69 -13.79 8.37
N GLY A 324 10.49 -14.36 7.17
CA GLY A 324 9.18 -14.61 6.59
C GLY A 324 8.50 -13.41 5.91
N TYR A 325 9.22 -12.31 5.74
CA TYR A 325 8.78 -11.12 4.98
C TYR A 325 9.85 -10.76 3.96
N ASP A 326 9.79 -11.42 2.80
CA ASP A 326 10.85 -11.40 1.79
C ASP A 326 10.58 -10.33 0.73
N VAL A 327 11.28 -9.22 0.82
CA VAL A 327 11.19 -8.12 -0.13
C VAL A 327 12.17 -8.31 -1.30
N ALA A 328 11.87 -7.69 -2.43
CA ALA A 328 12.78 -7.64 -3.57
C ALA A 328 14.08 -6.91 -3.22
N SER A 329 15.21 -7.41 -3.71
CA SER A 329 16.48 -6.70 -3.56
C SER A 329 16.51 -5.41 -4.39
N SER A 330 17.30 -4.43 -3.94
CA SER A 330 17.55 -3.21 -4.71
C SER A 330 18.11 -3.51 -6.10
N LYS A 331 18.94 -4.55 -6.21
CA LYS A 331 19.49 -5.03 -7.50
C LYS A 331 18.36 -5.42 -8.46
N LEU A 332 17.42 -6.27 -8.02
CA LEU A 332 16.28 -6.68 -8.86
C LEU A 332 15.44 -5.50 -9.29
N LEU A 333 15.15 -4.57 -8.38
CA LEU A 333 14.35 -3.39 -8.69
C LEU A 333 15.01 -2.50 -9.74
N VAL A 334 16.33 -2.31 -9.66
CA VAL A 334 17.11 -1.59 -10.68
C VAL A 334 17.09 -2.34 -12.02
N GLU A 335 17.25 -3.67 -12.03
CA GLU A 335 17.13 -4.49 -13.23
C GLU A 335 15.75 -4.38 -13.89
N LYS A 336 14.69 -4.26 -13.11
CA LYS A 336 13.34 -4.00 -13.60
C LYS A 336 13.13 -2.55 -14.04
N GLY A 337 14.12 -1.69 -13.84
CA GLY A 337 14.17 -0.31 -14.34
C GLY A 337 13.61 0.73 -13.40
N HIS A 338 13.39 0.40 -12.11
CA HIS A 338 12.97 1.37 -11.11
C HIS A 338 14.12 2.24 -10.63
N GLN A 339 13.83 3.50 -10.37
CA GLN A 339 14.68 4.36 -9.54
C GLN A 339 14.41 4.06 -8.07
N ILE A 340 15.43 4.18 -7.21
CA ILE A 340 15.33 3.82 -5.80
C ILE A 340 15.74 5.01 -4.93
N LEU A 341 14.95 5.20 -3.86
CA LEU A 341 15.32 6.05 -2.73
C LEU A 341 15.58 5.15 -1.51
N ASN A 342 16.70 5.37 -0.83
CA ASN A 342 16.97 4.71 0.44
C ASN A 342 16.24 5.43 1.57
N THR A 343 15.24 4.79 2.13
CA THR A 343 14.43 5.26 3.26
C THR A 343 14.40 4.21 4.36
N ASN A 344 15.48 3.40 4.47
CA ASN A 344 15.54 2.24 5.35
C ASN A 344 15.35 2.64 6.82
N ASP A 345 14.46 1.93 7.50
CA ASP A 345 14.07 2.15 8.90
C ASP A 345 15.20 1.86 9.92
N ALA A 346 16.19 1.05 9.53
CA ALA A 346 17.34 0.77 10.41
C ALA A 346 18.20 2.00 10.70
N TRP A 347 18.05 3.08 9.96
CA TRP A 347 18.83 4.30 10.15
C TRP A 347 18.20 5.28 11.15
N TYR A 348 16.87 5.35 11.13
CA TYR A 348 16.10 6.18 12.05
C TYR A 348 14.61 5.85 11.87
N TYR A 349 13.95 5.68 12.98
CA TYR A 349 12.53 5.41 12.97
C TYR A 349 11.89 6.04 14.20
N VAL A 350 11.19 7.13 13.99
CA VAL A 350 10.46 7.82 15.06
C VAL A 350 8.99 7.87 14.67
N LEU A 351 8.19 7.00 15.29
CA LEU A 351 6.74 6.97 15.05
C LEU A 351 5.94 7.83 16.02
N GLY A 352 6.51 8.19 17.14
CA GLY A 352 5.71 8.73 18.21
C GLY A 352 4.77 7.67 18.81
N ARG A 353 3.70 8.10 19.43
CA ARG A 353 2.70 7.19 19.98
C ARG A 353 1.64 6.88 18.96
N ASN A 354 1.25 5.61 18.84
CA ASN A 354 0.08 5.19 18.09
C ASN A 354 -1.21 5.49 18.88
N ALA A 355 -2.37 5.10 18.32
CA ALA A 355 -3.66 5.26 18.94
C ALA A 355 -3.78 4.63 20.34
N ASP A 356 -3.03 3.55 20.59
CA ASP A 356 -2.99 2.85 21.89
C ASP A 356 -2.05 3.51 22.89
N GLY A 357 -1.43 4.62 22.54
CA GLY A 357 -0.47 5.32 23.38
C GLY A 357 0.88 4.62 23.49
N GLN A 358 1.11 3.56 22.72
CA GLN A 358 2.40 2.86 22.66
C GLN A 358 3.35 3.61 21.73
N GLY A 359 4.55 3.86 22.19
CA GLY A 359 5.61 4.43 21.38
C GLY A 359 6.43 3.33 20.72
N TRP A 360 6.77 3.57 19.48
CA TRP A 360 7.81 2.80 18.79
C TRP A 360 9.03 3.70 18.71
N TYR A 361 10.03 3.47 19.56
CA TYR A 361 11.32 4.18 19.66
C TYR A 361 11.25 5.67 20.03
#